data_4757e5b40f5a692b21a9402c4fbda90e
#
_entry.id   4757e5b40f5a692b21a9402c4fbda90e
#
_cell.length_a   1.000
_cell.length_b   1.000
_cell.length_c   1.000
_cell.angle_alpha   90.00
_cell.angle_beta   90.00
_cell.angle_gamma   90.00
#
_symmetry.space_group_name_H-M   'P 1'
#
loop_
_entity.id
_entity.type
_entity.pdbx_description
1 polymer ?
#
loop_
_entity_poly.entity_id
_entity_poly.type
_entity_poly.pdbx_seq_one_letter_code
_entity_poly.pdbx_strand_id
1 'polypeptide(L)'
;MMQKFRKLSLESQLFFSFMAVSVCLLLLSLSITLFSTITRQRQEIDKNISALAAYVASMDNVVSMLENGYPDGSANEELDSLSENFPDLNVIAIYNTTGLRFYHTNRKETGETFVDGEEEAILKGSQPYITIGYGTNGSQRRAFHSIRNSDGAIIGFVIASVFNTYISEQIHEVFPTYLLAAMVMLLVSILLSHGLVSLLRDSLMGHHPTELLDLYLRQDTVLNALEEGLVA
;
A
#
# COMPACT_ATOMS: atom_id res chain seq x y z
N MET A 1 -26.20 -16.73 -17.34
CA MET A 1 -26.21 -16.71 -15.88
C MET A 1 -27.51 -16.11 -15.33
N MET A 2 -28.00 -14.97 -15.82
CA MET A 2 -29.25 -14.31 -15.37
C MET A 2 -30.52 -15.16 -15.53
N GLN A 3 -30.66 -16.00 -16.57
CA GLN A 3 -31.85 -16.86 -16.76
C GLN A 3 -32.01 -17.99 -15.73
N LYS A 4 -30.91 -18.50 -15.16
CA LYS A 4 -30.94 -19.50 -14.08
C LYS A 4 -31.31 -18.86 -12.73
N PHE A 5 -30.94 -17.60 -12.51
CA PHE A 5 -31.26 -16.84 -11.29
C PHE A 5 -32.77 -16.59 -11.15
N ARG A 6 -33.46 -16.36 -12.26
CA ARG A 6 -34.92 -16.12 -12.32
C ARG A 6 -35.78 -17.35 -12.00
N LYS A 7 -35.20 -18.55 -11.96
CA LYS A 7 -35.87 -19.83 -11.60
C LYS A 7 -35.74 -20.19 -10.11
N LEU A 8 -35.00 -19.40 -9.31
CA LEU A 8 -34.85 -19.59 -7.88
C LEU A 8 -36.06 -19.01 -7.15
N SER A 9 -36.34 -19.54 -5.95
CA SER A 9 -37.33 -18.93 -5.05
C SER A 9 -36.97 -17.48 -4.76
N LEU A 10 -37.93 -16.64 -4.48
CA LEU A 10 -37.69 -15.22 -4.19
C LEU A 10 -36.77 -15.03 -3.00
N GLU A 11 -36.86 -15.89 -1.99
CA GLU A 11 -35.98 -15.94 -0.82
C GLU A 11 -34.51 -16.16 -1.23
N SER A 12 -34.27 -17.13 -2.12
CA SER A 12 -32.94 -17.40 -2.65
C SER A 12 -32.40 -16.24 -3.48
N GLN A 13 -33.26 -15.57 -4.26
CA GLN A 13 -32.85 -14.39 -5.02
C GLN A 13 -32.44 -13.24 -4.10
N LEU A 14 -33.22 -12.96 -3.04
CA LEU A 14 -32.90 -11.96 -2.04
C LEU A 14 -31.60 -12.30 -1.30
N PHE A 15 -31.45 -13.54 -0.84
CA PHE A 15 -30.24 -14.01 -0.17
C PHE A 15 -29.00 -13.79 -1.04
N PHE A 16 -29.01 -14.25 -2.28
CA PHE A 16 -27.88 -14.07 -3.19
C PHE A 16 -27.62 -12.62 -3.56
N SER A 17 -28.66 -11.79 -3.64
CA SER A 17 -28.51 -10.34 -3.89
C SER A 17 -27.84 -9.63 -2.72
N PHE A 18 -28.29 -9.86 -1.49
CA PHE A 18 -27.66 -9.29 -0.30
C PHE A 18 -26.23 -9.78 -0.14
N MET A 19 -25.99 -11.09 -0.36
CA MET A 19 -24.66 -11.66 -0.30
C MET A 19 -23.75 -11.06 -1.37
N ALA A 20 -24.20 -10.88 -2.59
CA ALA A 20 -23.42 -10.26 -3.66
C ALA A 20 -23.04 -8.82 -3.35
N VAL A 21 -23.98 -8.02 -2.83
CA VAL A 21 -23.71 -6.64 -2.40
C VAL A 21 -22.71 -6.62 -1.26
N SER A 22 -22.89 -7.46 -0.24
CA SER A 22 -21.96 -7.56 0.90
C SER A 22 -20.54 -7.95 0.46
N VAL A 23 -20.41 -8.96 -0.40
CA VAL A 23 -19.10 -9.39 -0.93
C VAL A 23 -18.44 -8.28 -1.74
N CYS A 24 -19.23 -7.55 -2.56
CA CYS A 24 -18.72 -6.43 -3.34
C CYS A 24 -18.18 -5.31 -2.42
N LEU A 25 -18.92 -4.96 -1.37
CA LEU A 25 -18.49 -3.97 -0.38
C LEU A 25 -17.25 -4.42 0.39
N LEU A 26 -17.15 -5.70 0.75
CA LEU A 26 -15.98 -6.28 1.40
C LEU A 26 -14.75 -6.21 0.50
N LEU A 27 -14.86 -6.58 -0.77
CA LEU A 27 -13.75 -6.51 -1.72
C LEU A 27 -13.29 -5.07 -1.93
N LEU A 28 -14.22 -4.12 -2.03
CA LEU A 28 -13.92 -2.70 -2.15
C LEU A 28 -13.19 -2.19 -0.90
N SER A 29 -13.70 -2.49 0.28
CA SER A 29 -13.09 -2.10 1.56
C SER A 29 -11.68 -2.69 1.71
N LEU A 30 -11.51 -3.98 1.41
CA LEU A 30 -10.21 -4.65 1.46
C LEU A 30 -9.21 -4.02 0.48
N SER A 31 -9.64 -3.73 -0.74
CA SER A 31 -8.80 -3.08 -1.76
C SER A 31 -8.33 -1.71 -1.32
N ILE A 32 -9.23 -0.88 -0.77
CA ILE A 32 -8.89 0.46 -0.26
C ILE A 32 -7.90 0.35 0.91
N THR A 33 -8.15 -0.58 1.84
CA THR A 33 -7.29 -0.76 3.02
C THR A 33 -5.89 -1.23 2.61
N LEU A 34 -5.78 -2.23 1.73
CA LEU A 34 -4.49 -2.71 1.23
C LEU A 34 -3.73 -1.61 0.49
N PHE A 35 -4.40 -0.89 -0.41
CA PHE A 35 -3.79 0.22 -1.13
C PHE A 35 -3.29 1.32 -0.18
N SER A 36 -4.11 1.69 0.81
CA SER A 36 -3.74 2.69 1.82
C SER A 36 -2.55 2.24 2.66
N THR A 37 -2.53 0.98 3.09
CA THR A 37 -1.43 0.41 3.89
C THR A 37 -0.12 0.40 3.11
N ILE A 38 -0.13 -0.11 1.87
CA ILE A 38 1.06 -0.14 1.01
C ILE A 38 1.59 1.27 0.75
N THR A 39 0.69 2.21 0.46
CA THR A 39 1.09 3.61 0.20
C THR A 39 1.68 4.25 1.45
N ARG A 40 1.09 4.03 2.62
CA ARG A 40 1.59 4.55 3.90
C ARG A 40 2.96 3.98 4.24
N GLN A 41 3.16 2.67 4.11
CA GLN A 41 4.47 2.03 4.36
C GLN A 41 5.54 2.60 3.44
N ARG A 42 5.25 2.76 2.14
CA ARG A 42 6.20 3.38 1.20
C ARG A 42 6.55 4.81 1.60
N GLN A 43 5.58 5.61 1.99
CA GLN A 43 5.82 6.98 2.44
C GLN A 43 6.64 7.04 3.73
N GLU A 44 6.43 6.11 4.64
CA GLU A 44 7.21 6.00 5.88
C GLU A 44 8.68 5.66 5.59
N ILE A 45 8.92 4.67 4.72
CA ILE A 45 10.26 4.31 4.26
C ILE A 45 10.94 5.52 3.58
N ASP A 46 10.25 6.18 2.66
CA ASP A 46 10.77 7.37 1.96
C ASP A 46 11.16 8.48 2.94
N LYS A 47 10.32 8.73 3.93
CA LYS A 47 10.59 9.71 4.97
C LYS A 47 11.81 9.32 5.83
N ASN A 48 11.92 8.04 6.19
CA ASN A 48 13.02 7.55 7.02
C ASN A 48 14.36 7.62 6.30
N ILE A 49 14.43 7.13 5.04
CA ILE A 49 15.68 7.21 4.26
C ILE A 49 16.07 8.64 3.93
N SER A 50 15.11 9.53 3.67
CA SER A 50 15.37 10.94 3.43
C SER A 50 15.87 11.65 4.69
N ALA A 51 15.27 11.40 5.85
CA ALA A 51 15.71 11.95 7.12
C ALA A 51 17.10 11.46 7.49
N LEU A 52 17.41 10.18 7.25
CA LEU A 52 18.73 9.61 7.49
C LEU A 52 19.77 10.20 6.54
N ALA A 53 19.46 10.33 5.25
CA ALA A 53 20.38 10.97 4.30
C ALA A 53 20.68 12.43 4.71
N ALA A 54 19.68 13.17 5.19
CA ALA A 54 19.85 14.52 5.71
C ALA A 54 20.72 14.55 6.97
N TYR A 55 20.50 13.60 7.88
CA TYR A 55 21.32 13.49 9.10
C TYR A 55 22.78 13.20 8.76
N VAL A 56 23.05 12.19 7.94
CA VAL A 56 24.40 11.83 7.50
C VAL A 56 25.08 13.00 6.77
N ALA A 57 24.33 13.73 5.94
CA ALA A 57 24.85 14.90 5.23
C ALA A 57 25.25 16.06 6.16
N SER A 58 24.75 16.10 7.38
CA SER A 58 25.04 17.13 8.39
C SER A 58 26.11 16.71 9.41
N MET A 59 26.66 15.50 9.33
CA MET A 59 27.65 15.00 10.26
C MET A 59 29.01 15.68 10.02
N ASP A 60 29.62 16.25 11.06
CA ASP A 60 30.90 16.97 10.97
C ASP A 60 32.05 16.09 10.46
N ASN A 61 32.08 14.82 10.87
CA ASN A 61 33.09 13.86 10.41
C ASN A 61 32.92 13.50 8.91
N VAL A 62 31.68 13.47 8.39
CA VAL A 62 31.42 13.26 6.95
C VAL A 62 31.85 14.47 6.14
N VAL A 63 31.56 15.67 6.60
CA VAL A 63 32.04 16.92 5.97
C VAL A 63 33.55 16.96 5.95
N SER A 64 34.20 16.72 7.10
CA SER A 64 35.67 16.72 7.23
C SER A 64 36.34 15.67 6.34
N MET A 65 35.78 14.45 6.25
CA MET A 65 36.26 13.39 5.38
C MET A 65 36.26 13.83 3.90
N LEU A 66 35.17 14.50 3.45
CA LEU A 66 35.10 14.99 2.07
C LEU A 66 36.05 16.17 1.82
N GLU A 67 36.21 17.08 2.78
CA GLU A 67 37.16 18.19 2.69
C GLU A 67 38.62 17.72 2.64
N ASN A 68 38.96 16.62 3.31
CA ASN A 68 40.29 16.00 3.22
C ASN A 68 40.60 15.44 1.83
N GLY A 69 39.58 15.20 0.99
CA GLY A 69 39.72 14.84 -0.41
C GLY A 69 40.04 13.38 -0.70
N TYR A 70 40.10 12.52 0.32
CA TYR A 70 40.35 11.07 0.18
C TYR A 70 39.57 10.29 1.24
N PRO A 71 39.14 9.03 0.97
CA PRO A 71 38.40 8.20 1.91
C PRO A 71 39.32 7.71 3.05
N ASP A 72 39.47 8.54 4.08
CA ASP A 72 40.37 8.29 5.25
C ASP A 72 39.73 7.35 6.30
N GLY A 73 38.44 7.04 6.15
CA GLY A 73 37.73 6.17 7.06
C GLY A 73 37.33 6.80 8.40
N SER A 74 37.53 8.09 8.59
CA SER A 74 37.28 8.80 9.85
C SER A 74 35.81 8.75 10.29
N ALA A 75 34.87 8.70 9.34
CA ALA A 75 33.42 8.58 9.59
C ALA A 75 32.93 7.13 9.68
N ASN A 76 33.78 6.14 9.43
CA ASN A 76 33.35 4.76 9.21
C ASN A 76 32.64 4.13 10.40
N GLU A 77 33.18 4.27 11.61
CA GLU A 77 32.64 3.63 12.81
C GLU A 77 31.22 4.14 13.13
N GLU A 78 30.99 5.45 12.98
CA GLU A 78 29.71 6.05 13.23
C GLU A 78 28.69 5.68 12.14
N LEU A 79 29.09 5.64 10.87
CA LEU A 79 28.23 5.25 9.75
C LEU A 79 27.87 3.74 9.78
N ASP A 80 28.80 2.88 10.23
CA ASP A 80 28.53 1.46 10.44
C ASP A 80 27.51 1.26 11.57
N SER A 81 27.71 1.97 12.69
CA SER A 81 26.77 1.96 13.81
C SER A 81 25.36 2.43 13.38
N LEU A 82 25.28 3.47 12.55
CA LEU A 82 23.99 3.89 11.98
C LEU A 82 23.36 2.80 11.11
N SER A 83 24.15 2.17 10.24
CA SER A 83 23.67 1.09 9.36
C SER A 83 23.16 -0.12 10.15
N GLU A 84 23.81 -0.47 11.26
CA GLU A 84 23.40 -1.58 12.13
C GLU A 84 22.15 -1.28 12.95
N ASN A 85 21.97 -0.02 13.38
CA ASN A 85 20.85 0.39 14.21
C ASN A 85 19.55 0.68 13.43
N PHE A 86 19.62 0.82 12.11
CA PHE A 86 18.46 1.01 11.24
C PHE A 86 18.20 -0.22 10.39
N PRO A 87 17.41 -1.21 10.87
CA PRO A 87 17.19 -2.48 10.18
C PRO A 87 16.55 -2.35 8.80
N ASP A 88 15.82 -1.26 8.57
CA ASP A 88 15.15 -0.97 7.30
C ASP A 88 16.13 -0.37 6.27
N LEU A 89 17.34 0.00 6.69
CA LEU A 89 18.34 0.61 5.84
C LEU A 89 19.31 -0.45 5.31
N ASN A 90 19.35 -0.57 3.98
CA ASN A 90 20.27 -1.55 3.37
C ASN A 90 21.59 -0.94 2.96
N VAL A 91 21.61 0.32 2.53
CA VAL A 91 22.83 0.97 2.04
C VAL A 91 22.88 2.44 2.45
N ILE A 92 24.02 2.85 3.01
CA ILE A 92 24.47 4.24 3.05
C ILE A 92 25.69 4.34 2.14
N ALA A 93 25.72 5.33 1.28
CA ALA A 93 26.88 5.63 0.44
C ALA A 93 27.11 7.14 0.40
N ILE A 94 28.38 7.55 0.47
CA ILE A 94 28.81 8.94 0.44
C ILE A 94 29.76 9.14 -0.74
N TYR A 95 29.51 10.19 -1.50
CA TYR A 95 30.22 10.52 -2.72
C TYR A 95 30.69 11.97 -2.70
N ASN A 96 31.83 12.24 -3.32
CA ASN A 96 32.25 13.60 -3.61
C ASN A 96 31.56 14.15 -4.87
N THR A 97 31.89 15.38 -5.26
CA THR A 97 31.31 16.03 -6.45
C THR A 97 31.70 15.38 -7.78
N THR A 98 32.77 14.57 -7.81
CA THR A 98 33.17 13.82 -9.01
C THR A 98 32.54 12.43 -9.08
N GLY A 99 31.69 12.07 -8.10
CA GLY A 99 31.07 10.75 -8.00
C GLY A 99 31.98 9.67 -7.39
N LEU A 100 33.17 10.02 -6.90
CA LEU A 100 34.02 9.06 -6.20
C LEU A 100 33.41 8.70 -4.84
N ARG A 101 33.30 7.41 -4.55
CA ARG A 101 32.67 6.86 -3.36
C ARG A 101 33.61 6.88 -2.18
N PHE A 102 33.36 7.70 -1.17
CA PHE A 102 34.14 7.85 0.06
C PHE A 102 33.75 6.81 1.13
N TYR A 103 32.46 6.45 1.16
CA TYR A 103 31.94 5.44 2.05
C TYR A 103 30.85 4.62 1.36
N HIS A 104 30.75 3.36 1.71
CA HIS A 104 29.66 2.47 1.35
C HIS A 104 29.50 1.41 2.44
N THR A 105 28.26 1.04 2.80
CA THR A 105 28.00 -0.05 3.75
C THR A 105 28.68 -1.36 3.34
N ASN A 106 28.73 -1.67 2.03
CA ASN A 106 29.63 -2.69 1.50
C ASN A 106 30.98 -2.09 1.19
N ARG A 107 31.98 -2.32 2.06
CA ARG A 107 33.31 -1.77 1.96
C ARG A 107 34.07 -2.03 0.64
N LYS A 108 33.71 -3.11 -0.06
CA LYS A 108 34.34 -3.45 -1.35
C LYS A 108 34.04 -2.42 -2.44
N GLU A 109 33.00 -1.65 -2.27
CA GLU A 109 32.56 -0.62 -3.23
C GLU A 109 33.10 0.77 -2.94
N THR A 110 33.85 0.95 -1.83
CA THR A 110 34.54 2.22 -1.52
C THR A 110 35.67 2.44 -2.53
N GLY A 111 35.79 3.66 -3.03
CA GLY A 111 36.78 4.03 -4.06
C GLY A 111 36.30 3.85 -5.51
N GLU A 112 35.13 3.26 -5.73
CA GLU A 112 34.50 3.20 -7.06
C GLU A 112 33.74 4.50 -7.40
N THR A 113 33.47 4.69 -8.67
CA THR A 113 32.75 5.89 -9.15
C THR A 113 31.28 5.56 -9.41
N PHE A 114 30.38 6.45 -8.98
CA PHE A 114 28.96 6.39 -9.31
C PHE A 114 28.75 6.85 -10.77
N VAL A 115 27.93 6.12 -11.55
CA VAL A 115 27.84 6.32 -13.00
C VAL A 115 26.37 6.42 -13.49
N ASP A 116 25.38 6.45 -12.59
CA ASP A 116 23.97 6.37 -13.00
C ASP A 116 23.40 7.70 -13.56
N GLY A 117 24.08 8.83 -13.34
CA GLY A 117 23.62 10.18 -13.77
C GLY A 117 22.46 10.75 -12.95
N GLU A 118 21.97 9.99 -11.95
CA GLU A 118 20.89 10.44 -11.05
C GLU A 118 21.35 11.55 -10.10
N GLU A 119 22.69 11.67 -9.87
CA GLU A 119 23.33 12.65 -8.98
C GLU A 119 23.36 14.07 -9.53
N GLU A 120 23.18 14.27 -10.83
CA GLU A 120 23.32 15.59 -11.45
C GLU A 120 22.42 16.65 -10.82
N ALA A 121 21.19 16.30 -10.50
CA ALA A 121 20.24 17.23 -9.93
C ALA A 121 20.66 17.72 -8.55
N ILE A 122 21.13 16.80 -7.68
CA ILE A 122 21.55 17.15 -6.30
C ILE A 122 22.83 17.95 -6.32
N LEU A 123 23.75 17.65 -7.23
CA LEU A 123 25.01 18.40 -7.41
C LEU A 123 24.77 19.81 -7.98
N LYS A 124 23.69 20.01 -8.75
CA LYS A 124 23.25 21.33 -9.24
C LYS A 124 22.45 22.12 -8.17
N GLY A 125 22.27 21.57 -6.98
CA GLY A 125 21.64 22.24 -5.84
C GLY A 125 20.12 22.07 -5.78
N SER A 126 19.56 21.04 -6.40
CA SER A 126 18.13 20.73 -6.23
C SER A 126 17.81 20.37 -4.78
N GLN A 127 16.53 20.45 -4.43
CA GLN A 127 16.04 19.90 -3.16
C GLN A 127 16.26 18.40 -3.09
N PRO A 128 16.41 17.80 -1.89
CA PRO A 128 16.47 16.35 -1.71
C PRO A 128 15.33 15.64 -2.42
N TYR A 129 15.60 14.51 -3.04
CA TYR A 129 14.62 13.72 -3.79
C TYR A 129 14.85 12.23 -3.62
N ILE A 130 13.85 11.44 -4.02
CA ILE A 130 13.88 9.99 -3.98
C ILE A 130 13.69 9.45 -5.39
N THR A 131 14.54 8.47 -5.76
CA THR A 131 14.45 7.73 -7.02
C THR A 131 14.26 6.25 -6.78
N ILE A 132 13.94 5.51 -7.85
CA ILE A 132 14.00 4.06 -7.89
C ILE A 132 15.09 3.71 -8.91
N GLY A 133 16.23 3.26 -8.40
CA GLY A 133 17.39 2.90 -9.22
C GLY A 133 17.73 1.41 -9.10
N TYR A 134 18.66 0.97 -9.93
CA TYR A 134 19.22 -0.37 -9.88
C TYR A 134 20.67 -0.29 -9.37
N GLY A 135 20.91 -0.89 -8.20
CA GLY A 135 22.27 -1.04 -7.66
C GLY A 135 22.81 -2.43 -7.89
N THR A 136 24.02 -2.69 -7.39
CA THR A 136 24.73 -3.99 -7.45
C THR A 136 23.88 -5.15 -6.91
N ASN A 137 22.99 -4.89 -5.95
CA ASN A 137 22.16 -5.91 -5.29
C ASN A 137 20.67 -5.84 -5.67
N GLY A 138 20.32 -5.19 -6.79
CA GLY A 138 18.96 -5.13 -7.31
C GLY A 138 18.29 -3.76 -7.24
N SER A 139 16.98 -3.75 -7.43
CA SER A 139 16.17 -2.53 -7.41
C SER A 139 16.08 -1.93 -6.01
N GLN A 140 16.35 -0.63 -5.89
CA GLN A 140 16.41 0.12 -4.63
C GLN A 140 15.61 1.41 -4.72
N ARG A 141 15.01 1.80 -3.59
CA ARG A 141 14.57 3.19 -3.38
C ARG A 141 15.73 3.95 -2.75
N ARG A 142 16.11 5.08 -3.37
CA ARG A 142 17.29 5.86 -3.03
C ARG A 142 16.89 7.28 -2.69
N ALA A 143 17.26 7.77 -1.50
CA ALA A 143 17.16 9.17 -1.11
C ALA A 143 18.49 9.87 -1.33
N PHE A 144 18.48 10.97 -2.07
CA PHE A 144 19.64 11.82 -2.35
C PHE A 144 19.60 13.08 -1.51
N HIS A 145 20.73 13.41 -0.88
CA HIS A 145 20.93 14.64 -0.13
C HIS A 145 22.31 15.24 -0.40
N SER A 146 22.39 16.56 -0.63
CA SER A 146 23.67 17.24 -0.83
C SER A 146 24.41 17.43 0.50
N ILE A 147 25.72 17.22 0.48
CA ILE A 147 26.61 17.56 1.59
C ILE A 147 27.22 18.92 1.30
N ARG A 148 27.16 19.82 2.28
CA ARG A 148 27.65 21.18 2.16
C ARG A 148 28.74 21.44 3.20
N ASN A 149 29.73 22.22 2.83
CA ASN A 149 30.73 22.74 3.76
C ASN A 149 30.19 23.95 4.55
N SER A 150 31.00 24.49 5.44
CA SER A 150 30.69 25.68 6.25
C SER A 150 30.34 26.93 5.41
N ASP A 151 30.88 27.03 4.19
CA ASP A 151 30.62 28.13 3.25
C ASP A 151 29.32 27.93 2.45
N GLY A 152 28.61 26.80 2.64
CA GLY A 152 27.39 26.44 1.92
C GLY A 152 27.62 25.83 0.54
N ALA A 153 28.88 25.64 0.12
CA ALA A 153 29.20 24.99 -1.15
C ALA A 153 28.94 23.48 -1.08
N ILE A 154 28.43 22.90 -2.17
CA ILE A 154 28.20 21.45 -2.27
C ILE A 154 29.56 20.78 -2.48
N ILE A 155 29.96 19.91 -1.55
CA ILE A 155 31.22 19.15 -1.58
C ILE A 155 31.00 17.67 -1.90
N GLY A 156 29.75 17.21 -1.88
CA GLY A 156 29.40 15.84 -2.18
C GLY A 156 27.90 15.56 -1.99
N PHE A 157 27.55 14.29 -1.98
CA PHE A 157 26.17 13.85 -1.73
C PHE A 157 26.12 12.51 -1.00
N VAL A 158 25.00 12.28 -0.31
CA VAL A 158 24.65 11.03 0.36
C VAL A 158 23.56 10.33 -0.42
N ILE A 159 23.68 9.00 -0.51
CA ILE A 159 22.58 8.11 -0.89
C ILE A 159 22.26 7.21 0.31
N ALA A 160 21.03 7.27 0.80
CA ALA A 160 20.46 6.27 1.71
C ALA A 160 19.43 5.45 0.95
N SER A 161 19.53 4.12 1.01
CA SER A 161 18.64 3.28 0.19
C SER A 161 18.14 2.02 0.89
N VAL A 162 16.97 1.56 0.42
CA VAL A 162 16.30 0.32 0.83
C VAL A 162 16.02 -0.53 -0.41
N PHE A 163 16.27 -1.84 -0.33
CA PHE A 163 15.93 -2.77 -1.41
C PHE A 163 14.42 -2.92 -1.55
N ASN A 164 13.94 -2.96 -2.78
CA ASN A 164 12.52 -3.18 -3.05
C ASN A 164 12.05 -4.59 -2.61
N THR A 165 12.95 -5.58 -2.56
CA THR A 165 12.67 -6.91 -2.02
C THR A 165 12.26 -6.86 -0.56
N TYR A 166 12.92 -6.06 0.25
CA TYR A 166 12.58 -5.85 1.65
C TYR A 166 11.16 -5.29 1.82
N ILE A 167 10.78 -4.32 0.99
CA ILE A 167 9.42 -3.74 0.99
C ILE A 167 8.38 -4.81 0.63
N SER A 168 8.68 -5.71 -0.31
CA SER A 168 7.76 -6.78 -0.69
C SER A 168 7.61 -7.85 0.39
N GLU A 169 8.66 -8.16 1.13
CA GLU A 169 8.63 -9.11 2.24
C GLU A 169 7.76 -8.60 3.39
N GLN A 170 7.87 -7.33 3.76
CA GLN A 170 6.98 -6.72 4.77
C GLN A 170 5.50 -6.77 4.37
N ILE A 171 5.19 -6.60 3.09
CA ILE A 171 3.82 -6.71 2.59
C ILE A 171 3.31 -8.15 2.73
N HIS A 172 4.16 -9.14 2.48
CA HIS A 172 3.81 -10.56 2.63
C HIS A 172 3.47 -10.95 4.07
N GLU A 173 4.11 -10.35 5.06
CA GLU A 173 3.84 -10.63 6.49
C GLU A 173 2.45 -10.17 6.92
N VAL A 174 1.93 -9.07 6.38
CA VAL A 174 0.61 -8.56 6.75
C VAL A 174 -0.53 -9.23 5.97
N PHE A 175 -0.25 -9.86 4.83
CA PHE A 175 -1.25 -10.49 3.96
C PHE A 175 -2.11 -11.56 4.66
N PRO A 176 -1.56 -12.49 5.48
CA PRO A 176 -2.36 -13.49 6.19
C PRO A 176 -3.39 -12.87 7.14
N THR A 177 -3.04 -11.76 7.79
CA THR A 177 -3.93 -11.03 8.69
C THR A 177 -5.13 -10.45 7.95
N TYR A 178 -4.91 -9.86 6.78
CA TYR A 178 -6.00 -9.38 5.93
C TYR A 178 -6.86 -10.51 5.38
N LEU A 179 -6.27 -11.64 5.02
CA LEU A 179 -7.00 -12.82 4.56
C LEU A 179 -7.90 -13.38 5.68
N LEU A 180 -7.40 -13.47 6.90
CA LEU A 180 -8.17 -13.90 8.07
C LEU A 180 -9.35 -12.94 8.33
N ALA A 181 -9.09 -11.64 8.33
CA ALA A 181 -10.12 -10.62 8.51
C ALA A 181 -11.21 -10.72 7.41
N ALA A 182 -10.81 -10.94 6.16
CA ALA A 182 -11.74 -11.13 5.04
C ALA A 182 -12.61 -12.37 5.23
N MET A 183 -12.04 -13.50 5.70
CA MET A 183 -12.79 -14.73 5.99
C MET A 183 -13.81 -14.53 7.11
N VAL A 184 -13.43 -13.87 8.20
CA VAL A 184 -14.34 -13.56 9.31
C VAL A 184 -15.49 -12.67 8.83
N MET A 185 -15.20 -11.61 8.09
CA MET A 185 -16.22 -10.71 7.54
C MET A 185 -17.16 -11.42 6.56
N LEU A 186 -16.65 -12.33 5.75
CA LEU A 186 -17.47 -13.13 4.83
C LEU A 186 -18.43 -14.05 5.60
N LEU A 187 -17.99 -14.66 6.69
CA LEU A 187 -18.79 -15.48 7.58
C LEU A 187 -19.93 -14.64 8.22
N VAL A 188 -19.60 -13.46 8.74
CA VAL A 188 -20.58 -12.51 9.29
C VAL A 188 -21.59 -12.08 8.21
N SER A 189 -21.15 -11.82 6.99
CA SER A 189 -22.01 -11.46 5.86
C SER A 189 -23.00 -12.57 5.53
N ILE A 190 -22.59 -13.83 5.53
CA ILE A 190 -23.47 -14.99 5.31
C ILE A 190 -24.55 -15.07 6.41
N LEU A 191 -24.13 -14.94 7.69
CA LEU A 191 -25.05 -14.98 8.82
C LEU A 191 -26.06 -13.86 8.79
N LEU A 192 -25.62 -12.63 8.50
CA LEU A 192 -26.50 -11.46 8.37
C LEU A 192 -27.47 -11.60 7.20
N SER A 193 -27.00 -12.06 6.04
CA SER A 193 -27.88 -12.30 4.87
C SER A 193 -28.96 -13.34 5.17
N HIS A 194 -28.61 -14.42 5.87
CA HIS A 194 -29.56 -15.43 6.28
C HIS A 194 -30.57 -14.90 7.30
N GLY A 195 -30.10 -14.16 8.32
CA GLY A 195 -30.96 -13.53 9.34
C GLY A 195 -31.92 -12.53 8.74
N LEU A 196 -31.47 -11.72 7.77
CA LEU A 196 -32.29 -10.70 7.13
C LEU A 196 -33.42 -11.33 6.28
N VAL A 197 -33.11 -12.39 5.53
CA VAL A 197 -34.10 -13.15 4.76
C VAL A 197 -35.11 -13.82 5.68
N SER A 198 -34.68 -14.38 6.83
CA SER A 198 -35.56 -14.96 7.84
C SER A 198 -36.52 -13.93 8.45
N LEU A 199 -35.99 -12.76 8.82
CA LEU A 199 -36.80 -11.64 9.34
C LEU A 199 -37.83 -11.15 8.33
N LEU A 200 -37.46 -11.03 7.06
CA LEU A 200 -38.42 -10.65 6.00
C LEU A 200 -39.50 -11.68 5.83
N ARG A 201 -39.17 -12.97 5.87
CA ARG A 201 -40.17 -14.06 5.81
C ARG A 201 -41.14 -13.99 6.97
N ASP A 202 -40.64 -13.82 8.20
CA ASP A 202 -41.45 -13.76 9.39
C ASP A 202 -42.37 -12.50 9.41
N SER A 203 -41.87 -11.36 8.90
CA SER A 203 -42.64 -10.11 8.75
C SER A 203 -43.76 -10.21 7.73
N LEU A 204 -43.64 -11.10 6.73
CA LEU A 204 -44.67 -11.38 5.74
C LEU A 204 -45.70 -12.45 6.21
N MET A 205 -45.79 -12.68 7.54
CA MET A 205 -46.73 -13.62 8.16
C MET A 205 -46.62 -15.06 7.62
N GLY A 206 -45.44 -15.48 7.20
CA GLY A 206 -45.20 -16.81 6.64
C GLY A 206 -45.74 -17.03 5.23
N HIS A 207 -46.34 -16.04 4.60
CA HIS A 207 -46.77 -16.13 3.20
C HIS A 207 -45.61 -15.86 2.26
N HIS A 208 -45.45 -16.74 1.27
CA HIS A 208 -44.50 -16.45 0.18
C HIS A 208 -44.98 -15.19 -0.55
N PRO A 209 -44.07 -14.26 -0.90
CA PRO A 209 -44.43 -13.05 -1.67
C PRO A 209 -45.14 -13.34 -2.99
N THR A 210 -44.89 -14.54 -3.56
CA THR A 210 -45.65 -15.05 -4.72
C THR A 210 -47.12 -15.37 -4.39
N GLU A 211 -47.41 -15.85 -3.19
CA GLU A 211 -48.79 -16.11 -2.73
C GLU A 211 -49.56 -14.81 -2.46
N LEU A 212 -48.88 -13.80 -1.91
CA LEU A 212 -49.45 -12.47 -1.73
C LEU A 212 -49.81 -11.82 -3.08
N LEU A 213 -48.92 -11.97 -4.08
CA LEU A 213 -49.19 -11.49 -5.44
C LEU A 213 -50.36 -12.22 -6.06
N ASP A 214 -50.48 -13.53 -5.88
CA ASP A 214 -51.57 -14.37 -6.38
C ASP A 214 -52.91 -14.01 -5.70
N LEU A 215 -52.89 -13.76 -4.39
CA LEU A 215 -54.04 -13.24 -3.63
C LEU A 215 -54.48 -11.86 -4.13
N TYR A 216 -53.55 -10.96 -4.40
CA TYR A 216 -53.82 -9.63 -4.92
C TYR A 216 -54.44 -9.69 -6.33
N LEU A 217 -53.88 -10.52 -7.22
CA LEU A 217 -54.40 -10.74 -8.57
C LEU A 217 -55.80 -11.39 -8.56
N ARG A 218 -56.07 -12.32 -7.63
CA ARG A 218 -57.38 -12.90 -7.45
C ARG A 218 -58.42 -11.87 -6.96
N GLN A 219 -58.00 -11.01 -6.02
CA GLN A 219 -58.86 -9.94 -5.51
C GLN A 219 -59.24 -8.93 -6.60
N ASP A 220 -58.28 -8.57 -7.46
CA ASP A 220 -58.45 -7.67 -8.60
C ASP A 220 -59.41 -8.31 -9.65
N THR A 221 -59.26 -9.60 -9.91
CA THR A 221 -60.12 -10.36 -10.80
C THR A 221 -61.57 -10.44 -10.27
N VAL A 222 -61.76 -10.62 -8.96
CA VAL A 222 -63.08 -10.65 -8.31
C VAL A 222 -63.73 -9.27 -8.33
N LEU A 223 -62.97 -8.21 -8.08
CA LEU A 223 -63.46 -6.83 -8.18
C LEU A 223 -63.88 -6.47 -9.60
N ASN A 224 -63.12 -6.82 -10.61
CA ASN A 224 -63.46 -6.58 -12.00
C ASN A 224 -64.73 -7.38 -12.44
N ALA A 225 -64.85 -8.64 -11.98
CA ALA A 225 -65.99 -9.46 -12.25
C ALA A 225 -67.29 -8.91 -11.56
N LEU A 226 -67.20 -8.30 -10.37
CA LEU A 226 -68.30 -7.62 -9.69
C LEU A 226 -68.66 -6.33 -10.40
N GLU A 227 -67.68 -5.58 -10.94
CA GLU A 227 -67.97 -4.35 -11.70
C GLU A 227 -68.66 -4.65 -13.04
N GLU A 228 -68.26 -5.71 -13.75
CA GLU A 228 -68.92 -6.19 -14.95
C GLU A 228 -70.36 -6.72 -14.67
N GLY A 229 -70.52 -7.39 -13.52
CA GLY A 229 -71.85 -7.91 -13.13
C GLY A 229 -72.86 -6.85 -12.63
N LEU A 230 -72.38 -5.63 -12.29
CA LEU A 230 -73.19 -4.51 -11.86
C LEU A 230 -73.64 -3.63 -13.04
N VAL A 231 -73.08 -3.81 -14.22
CA VAL A 231 -73.41 -3.03 -15.45
C VAL A 231 -74.35 -3.80 -16.39
N ALA A 232 -74.64 -5.08 -16.13
CA ALA A 232 -75.61 -5.90 -16.87
C ALA A 232 -76.95 -5.92 -16.20
#